data_a897d2d6905013cbc5c1d8311602cdf2
#
_entry.id   a897d2d6905013cbc5c1d8311602cdf2
#
_cell.length_a   1.000
_cell.length_b   1.000
_cell.length_c   1.000
_cell.angle_alpha   90.00
_cell.angle_beta   90.00
_cell.angle_gamma   90.00
#
_symmetry.space_group_name_H-M   'P 1'
#
loop_
_entity.id
_entity.type
_entity.pdbx_description
1 polymer ?
#
loop_
_entity_poly.entity_id
_entity_poly.type
_entity_poly.pdbx_seq_one_letter_code
_entity_poly.pdbx_strand_id
1 'polypeptide(L)'
;MSKIYMENGAVPPIRHGHDSSAPGNAPAANAELRNHPDAQIPTRREVGREEVSAGPASVNAPAPVAGSAADQGGPARSRYASSVAGGPNGNVSNGNAPNHAGAVIAPAPVASAGRGKDLALHLSELQQKSVPELNELAARYHLVDLGALRKHELIFEILKANAYQHGTIFGKGVIEILPDGFGFLRSPNYNYLPCPEDIYVSPSQIRRFALRTGDTVEGEIRSPKDKERFFALLRVDKVNDSDPEKSGRKIPFENLTPLFPDRRFILEREQEEVSMRVMDIFTPIGMGQRGVIVAPPRTGKTVLLQKIANSISKNHPDVYLVVMLIDERPEEVTDMERHTSAHVLSSTFDEPPERHIQVAEMVIEMAKRMVECGRDVVILLDSITRLARAYNTMEPHSGKILSGGVDSNALHKPKRFFGAARNIEEGGSLTIIATALVDTGSRMDEVIFEEFKGTGNMELSLDRHLVDKRVFPAINIEKSGTRKEELLLHPDELNKTWILRKALNGVPPVETMELVVSKLKKTKSNAEFLMTMKE
;
A
#
# COMPACT_ATOMS: atom_id res chain seq x y z
N MET A 1 -13.55 -20.39 -55.05
CA MET A 1 -12.98 -20.08 -56.35
C MET A 1 -11.90 -19.04 -56.18
N SER A 2 -10.73 -19.47 -56.52
CA SER A 2 -9.50 -18.89 -57.07
C SER A 2 -8.71 -18.03 -56.13
N LYS A 3 -7.61 -18.48 -55.59
CA LYS A 3 -6.25 -18.89 -56.02
C LYS A 3 -5.41 -17.74 -56.54
N ILE A 4 -4.21 -17.57 -55.86
CA ILE A 4 -2.85 -17.41 -56.38
C ILE A 4 -2.39 -15.94 -56.37
N TYR A 5 -1.19 -15.52 -55.84
CA TYR A 5 0.19 -16.04 -55.90
C TYR A 5 1.07 -15.47 -54.77
N MET A 6 2.07 -16.25 -54.37
CA MET A 6 3.29 -15.85 -53.66
C MET A 6 4.26 -15.11 -54.56
N GLU A 7 5.07 -14.22 -54.01
CA GLU A 7 6.44 -14.08 -54.48
C GLU A 7 7.41 -13.65 -53.38
N ASN A 8 8.53 -14.35 -53.33
CA ASN A 8 9.67 -14.24 -52.44
C ASN A 8 10.54 -13.02 -52.76
N GLY A 9 11.09 -12.35 -51.74
CA GLY A 9 12.17 -11.37 -51.90
C GLY A 9 13.21 -11.56 -50.81
N ALA A 10 14.38 -12.06 -51.21
CA ALA A 10 15.50 -12.47 -50.39
C ALA A 10 16.30 -11.28 -49.80
N VAL A 11 16.83 -11.51 -48.61
CA VAL A 11 17.81 -10.69 -47.86
C VAL A 11 19.21 -11.00 -48.37
N PRO A 12 20.10 -10.01 -48.67
CA PRO A 12 21.53 -10.28 -48.89
C PRO A 12 22.36 -10.14 -47.61
N PRO A 13 23.47 -10.87 -47.47
CA PRO A 13 24.27 -10.98 -46.27
C PRO A 13 25.33 -9.88 -46.12
N ILE A 14 25.61 -9.52 -44.86
CA ILE A 14 26.69 -8.63 -44.44
C ILE A 14 28.02 -9.38 -44.46
N ARG A 15 29.01 -8.85 -45.15
CA ARG A 15 30.39 -9.34 -45.17
C ARG A 15 31.20 -8.69 -44.05
N HIS A 16 31.88 -9.54 -43.27
CA HIS A 16 33.02 -9.19 -42.42
C HIS A 16 34.26 -8.86 -43.30
N GLY A 17 34.97 -7.79 -42.93
CA GLY A 17 36.30 -7.48 -43.42
C GLY A 17 37.18 -7.09 -42.26
N HIS A 18 38.10 -7.98 -41.91
CA HIS A 18 39.31 -7.67 -41.14
C HIS A 18 40.26 -6.86 -42.05
N ASP A 19 40.88 -5.79 -41.51
CA ASP A 19 42.34 -5.69 -41.61
C ASP A 19 42.96 -4.70 -40.62
N SER A 20 44.13 -5.10 -40.18
CA SER A 20 45.07 -4.61 -39.21
C SER A 20 45.89 -3.40 -39.72
N SER A 21 46.26 -2.47 -38.84
CA SER A 21 47.64 -1.99 -38.64
C SER A 21 47.70 -0.68 -37.83
N ALA A 22 48.42 -0.72 -36.74
CA ALA A 22 49.05 0.43 -36.07
C ALA A 22 50.50 0.55 -36.62
N PRO A 23 51.36 1.54 -36.26
CA PRO A 23 51.33 2.58 -35.22
C PRO A 23 51.90 3.96 -35.66
N GLY A 24 51.87 4.96 -34.77
CA GLY A 24 52.72 6.15 -35.00
C GLY A 24 52.49 7.36 -34.09
N ASN A 25 53.29 7.41 -33.04
CA ASN A 25 53.93 8.56 -32.39
C ASN A 25 53.23 9.92 -32.17
N ALA A 26 53.30 10.28 -30.88
CA ALA A 26 53.22 11.61 -30.30
C ALA A 26 54.33 12.57 -30.82
N PRO A 27 54.25 13.90 -30.57
CA PRO A 27 54.99 14.41 -29.42
C PRO A 27 54.31 15.49 -28.58
N ALA A 28 54.87 15.62 -27.38
CA ALA A 28 54.60 16.60 -26.34
C ALA A 28 55.24 17.98 -26.63
N ALA A 29 54.64 19.03 -26.05
CA ALA A 29 55.34 20.24 -25.58
C ALA A 29 54.39 20.97 -24.64
N ASN A 30 54.64 20.95 -23.36
CA ASN A 30 55.42 21.81 -22.49
C ASN A 30 54.97 23.29 -22.41
N ALA A 31 54.53 23.62 -21.21
CA ALA A 31 54.93 24.71 -20.31
C ALA A 31 54.41 26.12 -20.62
N GLU A 32 53.74 26.76 -19.68
CA GLU A 32 54.40 27.71 -18.79
C GLU A 32 53.45 28.20 -17.67
N LEU A 33 54.00 28.18 -16.49
CA LEU A 33 53.60 28.85 -15.24
C LEU A 33 53.56 30.36 -15.39
N ARG A 34 52.57 31.04 -14.81
CA ARG A 34 52.80 32.36 -14.17
C ARG A 34 51.87 32.57 -12.98
N ASN A 35 52.52 32.83 -11.87
CA ASN A 35 52.20 33.21 -10.51
C ASN A 35 51.27 34.42 -10.34
N HIS A 36 50.42 34.33 -9.30
CA HIS A 36 50.10 35.19 -8.17
C HIS A 36 50.04 36.75 -8.33
N PRO A 37 49.31 37.52 -7.45
CA PRO A 37 49.17 37.33 -6.00
C PRO A 37 47.82 37.73 -5.32
N ASP A 38 47.67 37.21 -4.07
CA ASP A 38 47.14 37.78 -2.81
C ASP A 38 45.92 38.73 -2.80
N ALA A 39 44.90 38.30 -2.04
CA ALA A 39 44.15 39.19 -1.11
C ALA A 39 43.48 38.33 0.00
N GLN A 40 44.12 38.25 1.07
CA GLN A 40 43.90 38.57 2.48
C GLN A 40 42.49 38.36 3.06
N ILE A 41 42.45 37.46 4.04
CA ILE A 41 41.44 37.27 5.10
C ILE A 41 41.57 38.45 6.12
N PRO A 42 40.50 39.01 6.65
CA PRO A 42 40.56 39.76 7.93
C PRO A 42 40.00 38.96 9.08
N THR A 43 40.87 38.84 10.08
CA THR A 43 40.66 38.36 11.44
C THR A 43 39.79 39.28 12.29
N ARG A 44 38.99 38.66 13.11
CA ARG A 44 38.57 38.92 14.50
C ARG A 44 38.91 40.29 15.09
N ARG A 45 37.90 40.98 15.60
CA ARG A 45 38.02 41.99 16.68
C ARG A 45 36.98 41.71 17.77
N GLU A 46 37.50 41.41 18.96
CA GLU A 46 36.86 41.52 20.26
C GLU A 46 36.86 43.00 20.68
N VAL A 47 35.78 43.48 21.32
CA VAL A 47 35.67 44.55 22.34
C VAL A 47 34.17 44.53 22.72
N GLY A 48 33.70 44.58 23.95
CA GLY A 48 34.21 44.79 25.27
C GLY A 48 33.01 44.66 26.22
N ARG A 49 33.31 44.24 27.43
CA ARG A 49 32.36 44.16 28.56
C ARG A 49 31.86 45.54 28.96
N GLU A 50 30.57 45.63 29.33
CA GLU A 50 30.12 46.54 30.39
C GLU A 50 29.15 45.82 31.32
N GLU A 51 29.60 45.68 32.58
CA GLU A 51 28.83 45.32 33.76
C GLU A 51 28.04 46.53 34.22
N VAL A 52 26.74 46.37 34.52
CA VAL A 52 26.07 47.20 35.53
C VAL A 52 25.18 46.34 36.40
N SER A 53 25.44 46.51 37.66
CA SER A 53 25.04 45.84 38.88
C SER A 53 23.58 45.99 39.31
N ALA A 54 23.19 45.00 40.10
CA ALA A 54 22.49 45.07 41.39
C ALA A 54 20.95 45.21 41.45
N GLY A 55 20.33 44.18 41.92
CA GLY A 55 19.75 44.13 43.24
C GLY A 55 18.29 43.70 43.31
N PRO A 56 17.87 43.09 44.39
CA PRO A 56 16.90 42.01 44.40
C PRO A 56 15.51 42.42 44.93
N ALA A 57 14.47 41.63 44.55
CA ALA A 57 13.26 41.60 45.37
C ALA A 57 12.64 40.19 45.35
N SER A 58 12.71 39.62 46.51
CA SER A 58 12.02 38.46 47.03
C SER A 58 10.49 38.59 46.92
N VAL A 59 9.77 37.48 46.88
CA VAL A 59 8.84 37.05 47.92
C VAL A 59 7.95 35.88 47.42
N ASN A 60 8.00 34.78 48.17
CA ASN A 60 7.02 33.81 48.63
C ASN A 60 6.54 32.69 47.74
N ALA A 61 7.12 31.53 48.08
CA ALA A 61 6.39 30.25 48.11
C ALA A 61 5.58 30.13 49.42
N PRO A 62 4.56 29.31 49.48
CA PRO A 62 4.33 28.49 50.67
C PRO A 62 4.38 26.99 50.40
N ALA A 63 5.08 26.28 51.26
CA ALA A 63 5.14 24.86 51.43
C ALA A 63 4.06 24.38 52.45
N PRO A 64 4.02 23.09 52.81
CA PRO A 64 2.88 22.19 52.58
C PRO A 64 2.09 21.90 53.86
N VAL A 65 0.87 21.39 53.70
CA VAL A 65 0.10 20.83 54.85
C VAL A 65 -0.07 19.32 54.60
N ALA A 66 0.37 18.55 55.59
CA ALA A 66 0.20 17.11 55.73
C ALA A 66 -1.21 16.77 56.21
N GLY A 67 -1.71 15.60 55.82
CA GLY A 67 -2.90 15.02 56.46
C GLY A 67 -3.45 13.80 55.74
N SER A 68 -3.01 12.64 56.19
CA SER A 68 -3.67 11.31 56.45
C SER A 68 -4.44 10.59 55.33
N ALA A 69 -3.86 9.46 54.91
CA ALA A 69 -4.29 8.06 55.13
C ALA A 69 -5.49 7.50 54.34
N ALA A 70 -5.18 6.34 53.71
CA ALA A 70 -6.01 5.19 53.30
C ALA A 70 -6.81 5.41 51.97
N ASP A 71 -6.79 4.58 50.99
CA ASP A 71 -6.82 3.14 50.87
C ASP A 71 -6.57 2.70 49.42
N GLN A 72 -6.03 1.57 49.26
CA GLN A 72 -5.72 0.60 48.25
C GLN A 72 -6.49 0.58 46.92
N GLY A 73 -5.75 0.38 45.81
CA GLY A 73 -6.28 -0.01 44.51
C GLY A 73 -5.28 0.08 43.37
N GLY A 74 -4.24 -0.75 43.33
CA GLY A 74 -3.30 -0.79 42.22
C GLY A 74 -3.80 -1.62 41.01
N PRO A 75 -3.38 -1.31 39.79
CA PRO A 75 -3.82 -2.03 38.59
C PRO A 75 -2.99 -3.30 38.34
N ALA A 76 -3.70 -4.35 37.95
CA ALA A 76 -3.19 -5.67 37.62
C ALA A 76 -2.25 -5.63 36.39
N ARG A 77 -1.01 -6.03 36.58
CA ARG A 77 -0.08 -6.41 35.53
C ARG A 77 -0.35 -7.84 35.08
N SER A 78 -0.76 -8.03 33.84
CA SER A 78 -0.76 -9.33 33.17
C SER A 78 0.68 -9.73 32.84
N ARG A 79 1.18 -10.76 33.53
CA ARG A 79 2.42 -11.47 33.16
C ARG A 79 2.02 -12.81 32.57
N TYR A 80 2.30 -13.02 31.29
CA TYR A 80 2.42 -14.36 30.73
C TYR A 80 3.81 -14.90 31.06
N ALA A 81 3.85 -15.99 31.80
CA ALA A 81 5.03 -16.82 31.92
C ALA A 81 4.61 -18.29 31.81
N SER A 82 5.26 -18.96 30.89
CA SER A 82 5.28 -20.40 30.68
C SER A 82 5.83 -21.15 31.88
N SER A 83 5.23 -22.32 32.22
CA SER A 83 5.98 -23.39 32.88
C SER A 83 5.40 -24.75 32.51
N VAL A 84 6.30 -25.64 32.15
CA VAL A 84 6.15 -27.05 31.83
C VAL A 84 6.47 -27.89 33.07
N ALA A 85 5.75 -29.04 33.20
CA ALA A 85 6.08 -30.31 33.85
C ALA A 85 5.76 -30.58 35.33
N GLY A 86 5.15 -31.76 35.50
CA GLY A 86 5.29 -32.64 36.67
C GLY A 86 4.00 -33.06 37.38
N GLY A 87 3.43 -34.24 37.10
CA GLY A 87 2.50 -34.96 38.00
C GLY A 87 3.25 -35.65 39.16
N PRO A 88 2.65 -36.49 40.00
CA PRO A 88 1.32 -37.11 39.96
C PRO A 88 0.57 -37.19 41.32
N ASN A 89 -0.69 -37.73 41.27
CA ASN A 89 -1.44 -38.41 42.31
C ASN A 89 -2.05 -37.64 43.52
N GLY A 90 -3.38 -37.83 43.67
CA GLY A 90 -4.11 -37.56 44.88
C GLY A 90 -5.63 -37.56 44.69
N ASN A 91 -6.22 -38.70 44.88
CA ASN A 91 -7.64 -39.01 44.96
C ASN A 91 -8.31 -38.31 46.17
N VAL A 92 -9.40 -37.55 46.02
CA VAL A 92 -10.53 -37.49 47.03
C VAL A 92 -11.79 -36.94 46.35
N SER A 93 -12.87 -37.58 46.71
CA SER A 93 -14.24 -37.57 46.27
C SER A 93 -15.12 -36.35 46.66
N ASN A 94 -16.22 -36.23 45.89
CA ASN A 94 -17.56 -35.72 46.20
C ASN A 94 -17.85 -34.20 46.23
N GLY A 95 -18.82 -33.84 45.37
CA GLY A 95 -19.64 -32.62 45.49
C GLY A 95 -20.45 -32.33 44.24
N ASN A 96 -21.71 -32.76 44.25
CA ASN A 96 -22.74 -32.53 43.22
C ASN A 96 -22.93 -31.06 42.84
N ALA A 97 -23.01 -30.78 41.55
CA ALA A 97 -23.80 -29.71 40.95
C ALA A 97 -24.18 -30.04 39.50
N PRO A 98 -25.30 -29.58 38.96
CA PRO A 98 -26.01 -30.27 37.89
C PRO A 98 -25.45 -29.97 36.49
N ASN A 99 -25.32 -31.03 35.71
CA ASN A 99 -25.03 -31.06 34.27
C ASN A 99 -26.17 -30.43 33.47
N HIS A 100 -25.85 -29.34 32.73
CA HIS A 100 -26.51 -29.08 31.47
C HIS A 100 -25.57 -29.58 30.36
N ALA A 101 -25.62 -30.87 30.11
CA ALA A 101 -25.07 -31.47 28.90
C ALA A 101 -26.09 -31.33 27.77
N GLY A 102 -25.89 -30.34 26.89
CA GLY A 102 -26.47 -30.36 25.57
C GLY A 102 -25.92 -31.57 24.82
N ALA A 103 -26.74 -32.58 24.58
CA ALA A 103 -26.39 -33.77 23.82
C ALA A 103 -26.12 -33.37 22.39
N VAL A 104 -24.86 -33.37 22.00
CA VAL A 104 -24.46 -33.38 20.56
C VAL A 104 -24.80 -34.78 20.05
N ILE A 105 -25.92 -34.91 19.35
CA ILE A 105 -26.28 -36.11 18.59
C ILE A 105 -25.32 -36.19 17.42
N ALA A 106 -24.38 -37.14 17.47
CA ALA A 106 -23.55 -37.48 16.33
C ALA A 106 -24.47 -37.96 15.20
N PRO A 107 -24.36 -37.44 13.96
CA PRO A 107 -25.14 -37.93 12.83
C PRO A 107 -24.74 -39.37 12.48
N ALA A 108 -25.74 -40.21 12.28
CA ALA A 108 -25.56 -41.59 11.85
C ALA A 108 -24.82 -41.65 10.50
N PRO A 109 -23.99 -42.68 10.23
CA PRO A 109 -23.28 -42.80 8.97
C PRO A 109 -24.26 -43.03 7.82
N VAL A 110 -24.36 -42.03 6.93
CA VAL A 110 -25.10 -42.17 5.67
C VAL A 110 -24.24 -42.94 4.66
N ALA A 111 -24.84 -43.95 4.08
CA ALA A 111 -24.23 -44.85 3.13
C ALA A 111 -23.63 -44.13 1.91
N SER A 112 -22.47 -44.63 1.49
CA SER A 112 -21.68 -44.21 0.35
C SER A 112 -22.47 -44.10 -0.95
N ALA A 113 -22.65 -42.88 -1.46
CA ALA A 113 -22.99 -42.61 -2.83
C ALA A 113 -22.19 -41.44 -3.37
N GLY A 114 -21.32 -41.67 -4.36
CA GLY A 114 -20.72 -40.60 -5.17
C GLY A 114 -19.39 -40.06 -4.66
N ARG A 115 -18.27 -40.58 -5.18
CA ARG A 115 -16.92 -40.08 -4.92
C ARG A 115 -16.71 -38.66 -5.46
N GLY A 116 -16.65 -37.64 -4.59
CA GLY A 116 -15.44 -36.85 -4.42
C GLY A 116 -15.25 -35.58 -5.23
N LYS A 117 -16.12 -35.16 -6.18
CA LYS A 117 -15.95 -33.86 -6.88
C LYS A 117 -16.93 -32.76 -6.43
N ASP A 118 -18.06 -33.13 -5.85
CA ASP A 118 -19.10 -32.16 -5.47
C ASP A 118 -18.97 -31.61 -4.01
N LEU A 119 -17.94 -32.05 -3.29
CA LEU A 119 -17.70 -31.69 -1.87
C LEU A 119 -16.43 -30.80 -1.64
N ALA A 120 -15.87 -30.24 -2.72
CA ALA A 120 -14.78 -29.28 -2.59
C ALA A 120 -15.33 -27.90 -2.24
N LEU A 121 -14.94 -27.34 -1.10
CA LEU A 121 -15.29 -25.99 -0.68
C LEU A 121 -14.07 -25.08 -0.64
N HIS A 122 -14.24 -23.86 -1.13
CA HIS A 122 -13.24 -22.82 -1.05
C HIS A 122 -13.61 -21.80 0.05
N LEU A 123 -12.75 -21.61 1.05
CA LEU A 123 -12.98 -20.69 2.14
C LEU A 123 -13.22 -19.27 1.62
N SER A 124 -12.45 -18.81 0.62
CA SER A 124 -12.58 -17.48 0.02
C SER A 124 -13.95 -17.25 -0.64
N GLU A 125 -14.54 -18.29 -1.25
CA GLU A 125 -15.88 -18.21 -1.83
C GLU A 125 -16.96 -18.10 -0.76
N LEU A 126 -16.81 -18.84 0.35
CA LEU A 126 -17.74 -18.76 1.48
C LEU A 126 -17.70 -17.37 2.13
N GLN A 127 -16.53 -16.77 2.23
CA GLN A 127 -16.36 -15.42 2.76
C GLN A 127 -17.06 -14.34 1.92
N GLN A 128 -17.20 -14.55 0.61
CA GLN A 128 -17.92 -13.61 -0.29
C GLN A 128 -19.45 -13.77 -0.24
N LYS A 129 -19.95 -14.95 0.18
CA LYS A 129 -21.39 -15.23 0.25
C LYS A 129 -22.08 -14.37 1.33
N SER A 130 -23.34 -14.04 1.07
CA SER A 130 -24.22 -13.40 2.04
C SER A 130 -24.67 -14.38 3.15
N VAL A 131 -25.08 -13.86 4.28
CA VAL A 131 -25.58 -14.70 5.40
C VAL A 131 -26.75 -15.60 4.98
N PRO A 132 -27.76 -15.12 4.21
CA PRO A 132 -28.82 -16.00 3.69
C PRO A 132 -28.31 -17.17 2.85
N GLU A 133 -27.38 -16.92 1.93
CA GLU A 133 -26.77 -17.97 1.08
C GLU A 133 -25.97 -18.99 1.90
N LEU A 134 -25.27 -18.53 2.95
CA LEU A 134 -24.58 -19.42 3.88
C LEU A 134 -25.56 -20.27 4.68
N ASN A 135 -26.70 -19.73 5.10
CA ASN A 135 -27.75 -20.50 5.80
C ASN A 135 -28.36 -21.58 4.87
N GLU A 136 -28.58 -21.30 3.59
CA GLU A 136 -29.02 -22.28 2.63
C GLU A 136 -27.98 -23.41 2.44
N LEU A 137 -26.71 -23.03 2.40
CA LEU A 137 -25.62 -24.00 2.33
C LEU A 137 -25.54 -24.86 3.59
N ALA A 138 -25.65 -24.25 4.77
CA ALA A 138 -25.65 -24.93 6.06
C ALA A 138 -26.81 -25.93 6.19
N ALA A 139 -28.00 -25.59 5.67
CA ALA A 139 -29.15 -26.50 5.64
C ALA A 139 -28.85 -27.77 4.83
N ARG A 140 -28.05 -27.70 3.75
CA ARG A 140 -27.61 -28.88 2.98
C ARG A 140 -26.71 -29.81 3.79
N TYR A 141 -25.97 -29.25 4.76
CA TYR A 141 -25.15 -30.02 5.70
C TYR A 141 -25.91 -30.43 6.96
N HIS A 142 -27.25 -30.25 7.01
CA HIS A 142 -28.13 -30.57 8.14
C HIS A 142 -27.75 -29.85 9.44
N LEU A 143 -27.16 -28.66 9.34
CA LEU A 143 -26.87 -27.82 10.50
C LEU A 143 -28.15 -27.12 10.97
N VAL A 144 -28.43 -27.18 12.28
CA VAL A 144 -29.60 -26.58 12.95
C VAL A 144 -29.13 -25.53 13.98
N ASP A 145 -30.02 -24.63 14.39
CA ASP A 145 -29.77 -23.61 15.41
C ASP A 145 -28.72 -22.53 15.03
N LEU A 146 -28.71 -22.15 13.75
CA LEU A 146 -27.72 -21.21 13.18
C LEU A 146 -28.03 -19.72 13.43
N GLY A 147 -29.22 -19.42 13.97
CA GLY A 147 -29.77 -18.04 14.02
C GLY A 147 -29.00 -17.06 14.90
N ALA A 148 -28.13 -17.53 15.78
CA ALA A 148 -27.33 -16.69 16.69
C ALA A 148 -25.86 -16.59 16.28
N LEU A 149 -25.43 -17.30 15.21
CA LEU A 149 -24.03 -17.34 14.80
C LEU A 149 -23.64 -16.13 13.97
N ARG A 150 -22.46 -15.60 14.23
CA ARG A 150 -21.83 -14.60 13.35
C ARG A 150 -21.40 -15.25 12.04
N LYS A 151 -21.21 -14.45 11.00
CA LYS A 151 -20.85 -14.93 9.66
C LYS A 151 -19.64 -15.89 9.69
N HIS A 152 -18.59 -15.55 10.40
CA HIS A 152 -17.37 -16.37 10.51
C HIS A 152 -17.61 -17.68 11.29
N GLU A 153 -18.46 -17.67 12.32
CA GLU A 153 -18.84 -18.88 13.06
C GLU A 153 -19.66 -19.83 12.17
N LEU A 154 -20.56 -19.26 11.36
CA LEU A 154 -21.35 -20.03 10.41
C LEU A 154 -20.47 -20.69 9.34
N ILE A 155 -19.51 -19.96 8.77
CA ILE A 155 -18.52 -20.50 7.82
C ILE A 155 -17.71 -21.63 8.47
N PHE A 156 -17.26 -21.42 9.71
CA PHE A 156 -16.52 -22.42 10.45
C PHE A 156 -17.30 -23.74 10.62
N GLU A 157 -18.58 -23.69 11.05
CA GLU A 157 -19.42 -24.87 11.21
C GLU A 157 -19.74 -25.55 9.86
N ILE A 158 -19.94 -24.80 8.77
CA ILE A 158 -20.11 -25.36 7.41
C ILE A 158 -18.86 -26.14 7.00
N LEU A 159 -17.67 -25.55 7.16
CA LEU A 159 -16.41 -26.20 6.78
C LEU A 159 -16.13 -27.44 7.63
N LYS A 160 -16.46 -27.39 8.92
CA LYS A 160 -16.34 -28.53 9.82
C LYS A 160 -17.29 -29.65 9.43
N ALA A 161 -18.54 -29.35 9.10
CA ALA A 161 -19.51 -30.33 8.62
C ALA A 161 -19.05 -30.97 7.28
N ASN A 162 -18.52 -30.16 6.37
CA ASN A 162 -17.93 -30.67 5.12
C ASN A 162 -16.77 -31.64 5.37
N ALA A 163 -15.88 -31.31 6.30
CA ALA A 163 -14.77 -32.17 6.68
C ALA A 163 -15.23 -33.51 7.30
N TYR A 164 -16.30 -33.51 8.09
CA TYR A 164 -16.90 -34.76 8.61
C TYR A 164 -17.46 -35.64 7.50
N GLN A 165 -17.93 -35.07 6.39
CA GLN A 165 -18.39 -35.79 5.21
C GLN A 165 -17.26 -36.16 4.24
N HIS A 166 -16.00 -36.08 4.67
CA HIS A 166 -14.79 -36.30 3.86
C HIS A 166 -14.66 -35.36 2.63
N GLY A 167 -15.25 -34.17 2.71
CA GLY A 167 -15.07 -33.13 1.70
C GLY A 167 -13.70 -32.47 1.82
N THR A 168 -13.16 -32.04 0.68
CA THR A 168 -11.90 -31.31 0.62
C THR A 168 -12.14 -29.82 0.83
N ILE A 169 -11.31 -29.17 1.62
CA ILE A 169 -11.39 -27.72 1.85
C ILE A 169 -10.14 -27.08 1.26
N PHE A 170 -10.34 -26.03 0.49
CA PHE A 170 -9.27 -25.19 -0.04
C PHE A 170 -9.29 -23.82 0.61
N GLY A 171 -8.08 -23.32 0.91
CA GLY A 171 -7.88 -21.98 1.44
C GLY A 171 -6.91 -21.19 0.57
N LYS A 172 -7.15 -19.88 0.49
CA LYS A 172 -6.27 -18.90 -0.16
C LYS A 172 -6.13 -17.70 0.77
N GLY A 173 -4.91 -17.18 0.90
CA GLY A 173 -4.64 -15.99 1.70
C GLY A 173 -3.21 -15.49 1.51
N VAL A 174 -2.93 -14.33 2.08
CA VAL A 174 -1.58 -13.74 2.10
C VAL A 174 -0.89 -14.12 3.39
N ILE A 175 0.30 -14.72 3.31
CA ILE A 175 1.01 -15.18 4.49
C ILE A 175 1.61 -14.02 5.27
N GLU A 176 1.34 -13.98 6.58
CA GLU A 176 2.07 -13.23 7.58
C GLU A 176 2.91 -14.20 8.41
N ILE A 177 4.23 -14.02 8.42
CA ILE A 177 5.15 -14.86 9.20
C ILE A 177 5.46 -14.13 10.50
N LEU A 178 5.20 -14.81 11.62
CA LEU A 178 5.44 -14.28 12.95
C LEU A 178 6.89 -14.54 13.42
N PRO A 179 7.39 -13.78 14.40
CA PRO A 179 8.75 -13.94 14.92
C PRO A 179 9.10 -15.38 15.40
N ASP A 180 8.10 -16.13 15.84
CA ASP A 180 8.24 -17.52 16.27
C ASP A 180 8.48 -18.51 15.12
N GLY A 181 8.45 -18.03 13.86
CA GLY A 181 8.76 -18.79 12.66
C GLY A 181 7.61 -19.60 12.06
N PHE A 182 6.40 -19.53 12.61
CA PHE A 182 5.17 -19.99 11.97
C PHE A 182 4.43 -18.81 11.33
N GLY A 183 3.41 -19.07 10.53
CA GLY A 183 2.65 -18.03 9.86
C GLY A 183 1.16 -18.29 9.82
N PHE A 184 0.42 -17.26 9.39
CA PHE A 184 -1.00 -17.35 9.09
C PHE A 184 -1.28 -16.82 7.70
N LEU A 185 -2.19 -17.48 6.96
CA LEU A 185 -2.76 -16.91 5.75
C LEU A 185 -3.89 -15.97 6.15
N ARG A 186 -3.68 -14.69 5.88
CA ARG A 186 -4.62 -13.61 6.16
C ARG A 186 -5.57 -13.40 4.98
N SER A 187 -6.83 -13.10 5.28
CA SER A 187 -7.84 -12.85 4.27
C SER A 187 -7.91 -11.37 3.87
N PRO A 188 -8.01 -11.06 2.57
CA PRO A 188 -8.27 -9.68 2.11
C PRO A 188 -9.62 -9.14 2.63
N ASN A 189 -10.61 -10.01 2.87
CA ASN A 189 -11.93 -9.62 3.38
C ASN A 189 -11.91 -9.04 4.80
N TYR A 190 -10.79 -9.22 5.53
CA TYR A 190 -10.54 -8.66 6.85
C TYR A 190 -9.37 -7.68 6.85
N ASN A 191 -9.08 -7.05 5.71
CA ASN A 191 -7.96 -6.12 5.53
C ASN A 191 -6.61 -6.72 5.97
N TYR A 192 -6.41 -8.04 5.80
CA TYR A 192 -5.25 -8.80 6.26
C TYR A 192 -5.01 -8.76 7.78
N LEU A 193 -5.98 -8.30 8.56
CA LEU A 193 -5.90 -8.31 10.02
C LEU A 193 -6.18 -9.71 10.58
N PRO A 194 -5.68 -10.03 11.80
CA PRO A 194 -5.92 -11.31 12.44
C PRO A 194 -7.42 -11.60 12.62
N CYS A 195 -7.86 -12.77 12.18
CA CYS A 195 -9.23 -13.21 12.31
C CYS A 195 -9.32 -14.71 12.70
N PRO A 196 -10.47 -15.18 13.20
CA PRO A 196 -10.66 -16.58 13.59
C PRO A 196 -10.56 -17.57 12.41
N GLU A 197 -10.75 -17.09 11.17
CA GLU A 197 -10.71 -17.89 9.95
C GLU A 197 -9.30 -18.01 9.37
N ASP A 198 -8.28 -17.45 10.02
CA ASP A 198 -6.90 -17.52 9.56
C ASP A 198 -6.41 -18.97 9.48
N ILE A 199 -5.59 -19.25 8.48
CA ILE A 199 -5.07 -20.58 8.23
C ILE A 199 -3.64 -20.66 8.72
N TYR A 200 -3.37 -21.51 9.69
CA TYR A 200 -2.04 -21.76 10.22
C TYR A 200 -1.13 -22.43 9.19
N VAL A 201 0.10 -21.90 9.07
CA VAL A 201 1.18 -22.44 8.22
C VAL A 201 2.36 -22.82 9.10
N SER A 202 2.80 -24.06 8.99
CA SER A 202 3.89 -24.60 9.81
C SER A 202 5.26 -24.04 9.39
N PRO A 203 6.23 -23.95 10.33
CA PRO A 203 7.60 -23.56 10.02
C PRO A 203 8.28 -24.45 8.98
N SER A 204 7.90 -25.72 8.91
CA SER A 204 8.42 -26.67 7.92
C SER A 204 7.97 -26.35 6.50
N GLN A 205 6.70 -25.95 6.31
CA GLN A 205 6.17 -25.51 5.01
C GLN A 205 6.79 -24.18 4.59
N ILE A 206 6.91 -23.23 5.52
CA ILE A 206 7.55 -21.93 5.27
C ILE A 206 8.98 -22.13 4.74
N ARG A 207 9.78 -22.97 5.43
CA ARG A 207 11.15 -23.27 4.98
C ARG A 207 11.21 -24.05 3.67
N ARG A 208 10.34 -25.05 3.50
CA ARG A 208 10.32 -25.92 2.30
C ARG A 208 10.07 -25.11 1.02
N PHE A 209 9.12 -24.19 1.06
CA PHE A 209 8.71 -23.38 -0.11
C PHE A 209 9.32 -21.98 -0.11
N ALA A 210 10.26 -21.69 0.84
CA ALA A 210 10.90 -20.38 1.02
C ALA A 210 9.88 -19.22 1.05
N LEU A 211 8.75 -19.42 1.74
CA LEU A 211 7.68 -18.43 1.84
C LEU A 211 8.16 -17.21 2.62
N ARG A 212 7.72 -16.05 2.17
CA ARG A 212 7.98 -14.77 2.81
C ARG A 212 6.66 -14.04 3.08
N THR A 213 6.65 -13.18 4.09
CA THR A 213 5.48 -12.31 4.35
C THR A 213 5.08 -11.58 3.08
N GLY A 214 3.78 -11.60 2.77
CA GLY A 214 3.22 -11.02 1.55
C GLY A 214 3.00 -12.02 0.40
N ASP A 215 3.54 -13.24 0.46
CA ASP A 215 3.23 -14.25 -0.55
C ASP A 215 1.76 -14.67 -0.47
N THR A 216 1.11 -14.77 -1.61
CA THR A 216 -0.24 -15.35 -1.72
C THR A 216 -0.12 -16.86 -1.85
N VAL A 217 -0.66 -17.60 -0.90
CA VAL A 217 -0.63 -19.06 -0.84
C VAL A 217 -2.02 -19.63 -1.01
N GLU A 218 -2.14 -20.61 -1.86
CA GLU A 218 -3.38 -21.38 -2.10
C GLU A 218 -3.08 -22.87 -1.90
N GLY A 219 -3.99 -23.58 -1.22
CA GLY A 219 -3.80 -24.99 -0.99
C GLY A 219 -4.91 -25.66 -0.20
N GLU A 220 -4.76 -26.95 0.00
CA GLU A 220 -5.65 -27.77 0.78
C GLU A 220 -5.45 -27.50 2.27
N ILE A 221 -6.57 -27.31 2.99
CA ILE A 221 -6.59 -27.04 4.44
C ILE A 221 -7.39 -28.13 5.16
N ARG A 222 -7.13 -28.28 6.44
CA ARG A 222 -7.91 -29.14 7.33
C ARG A 222 -8.58 -28.36 8.46
N SER A 223 -9.67 -28.88 8.94
CA SER A 223 -10.34 -28.39 10.16
C SER A 223 -9.42 -28.49 11.38
N PRO A 224 -9.61 -27.60 12.37
CA PRO A 224 -8.95 -27.69 13.64
C PRO A 224 -9.22 -29.04 14.33
N LYS A 225 -8.18 -29.61 14.96
CA LYS A 225 -8.32 -30.75 15.87
C LYS A 225 -8.75 -30.28 17.27
N ASP A 226 -9.08 -31.23 18.15
CA ASP A 226 -9.34 -30.95 19.55
C ASP A 226 -8.18 -30.13 20.14
N LYS A 227 -8.49 -28.96 20.73
CA LYS A 227 -7.55 -27.95 21.28
C LYS A 227 -6.87 -27.03 20.25
N GLU A 228 -7.04 -27.21 18.95
CA GLU A 228 -6.61 -26.23 17.95
C GLU A 228 -7.71 -25.19 17.72
N ARG A 229 -7.32 -23.94 17.40
CA ARG A 229 -8.28 -22.84 17.16
C ARG A 229 -8.42 -22.48 15.69
N PHE A 230 -7.40 -22.79 14.88
CA PHE A 230 -7.29 -22.35 13.49
C PHE A 230 -7.29 -23.53 12.53
N PHE A 231 -7.77 -23.31 11.31
CA PHE A 231 -7.53 -24.21 10.21
C PHE A 231 -6.02 -24.36 9.98
N ALA A 232 -5.58 -25.46 9.43
CA ALA A 232 -4.17 -25.69 9.15
C ALA A 232 -3.95 -26.08 7.69
N LEU A 233 -2.96 -25.47 7.08
CA LEU A 233 -2.55 -25.78 5.71
C LEU A 233 -1.95 -27.20 5.66
N LEU A 234 -2.54 -28.08 4.84
CA LEU A 234 -2.04 -29.44 4.62
C LEU A 234 -1.04 -29.48 3.47
N ARG A 235 -1.42 -28.92 2.35
CA ARG A 235 -0.63 -28.93 1.11
C ARG A 235 -0.66 -27.56 0.47
N VAL A 236 0.49 -27.09 -0.01
CA VAL A 236 0.62 -25.90 -0.82
C VAL A 236 0.43 -26.29 -2.28
N ASP A 237 -0.57 -25.76 -2.94
CA ASP A 237 -0.86 -26.01 -4.35
C ASP A 237 -0.30 -24.91 -5.25
N LYS A 238 -0.38 -23.63 -4.81
CA LYS A 238 0.18 -22.49 -5.53
C LYS A 238 0.78 -21.47 -4.58
N VAL A 239 1.81 -20.78 -5.06
CA VAL A 239 2.41 -19.58 -4.42
C VAL A 239 2.47 -18.47 -5.47
N ASN A 240 1.80 -17.35 -5.20
CA ASN A 240 1.68 -16.21 -6.12
C ASN A 240 1.19 -16.66 -7.52
N ASP A 241 0.12 -17.48 -7.54
CA ASP A 241 -0.50 -18.08 -8.73
C ASP A 241 0.44 -18.94 -9.59
N SER A 242 1.60 -19.32 -9.05
CA SER A 242 2.63 -20.14 -9.70
C SER A 242 2.89 -21.44 -8.93
N ASP A 243 3.59 -22.38 -9.56
CA ASP A 243 4.05 -23.61 -8.93
C ASP A 243 4.92 -23.30 -7.70
N PRO A 244 4.66 -23.92 -6.53
CA PRO A 244 5.41 -23.68 -5.31
C PRO A 244 6.92 -23.93 -5.43
N GLU A 245 7.35 -24.89 -6.27
CA GLU A 245 8.78 -25.20 -6.45
C GLU A 245 9.54 -24.11 -7.22
N LYS A 246 8.84 -23.27 -7.97
CA LYS A 246 9.42 -22.13 -8.69
C LYS A 246 9.53 -20.88 -7.81
N SER A 247 8.78 -20.80 -6.72
CA SER A 247 8.72 -19.62 -5.85
C SER A 247 10.08 -19.28 -5.22
N GLY A 248 10.85 -20.26 -4.79
CA GLY A 248 12.15 -20.07 -4.15
C GLY A 248 13.29 -19.56 -5.06
N ARG A 249 13.05 -19.44 -6.38
CA ARG A 249 14.04 -18.98 -7.37
C ARG A 249 13.89 -17.52 -7.78
N LYS A 250 12.90 -16.79 -7.22
CA LYS A 250 12.66 -15.38 -7.55
C LYS A 250 13.71 -14.49 -6.92
N ILE A 251 14.10 -13.44 -7.65
CA ILE A 251 15.00 -12.41 -7.15
C ILE A 251 14.22 -11.57 -6.13
N PRO A 252 14.72 -11.37 -4.90
CA PRO A 252 14.06 -10.51 -3.92
C PRO A 252 13.91 -9.08 -4.43
N PHE A 253 12.80 -8.43 -4.09
CA PHE A 253 12.47 -7.07 -4.52
C PHE A 253 13.61 -6.06 -4.27
N GLU A 254 14.29 -6.21 -3.15
CA GLU A 254 15.40 -5.34 -2.75
C GLU A 254 16.62 -5.44 -3.68
N ASN A 255 16.73 -6.56 -4.41
CA ASN A 255 17.85 -6.86 -5.32
C ASN A 255 17.50 -6.58 -6.79
N LEU A 256 16.25 -6.20 -7.10
CA LEU A 256 15.82 -5.85 -8.44
C LEU A 256 16.36 -4.46 -8.83
N THR A 257 16.70 -4.28 -10.11
CA THR A 257 17.28 -3.05 -10.65
C THR A 257 16.21 -1.96 -10.82
N PRO A 258 16.27 -0.83 -10.08
CA PRO A 258 15.28 0.22 -10.17
C PRO A 258 15.53 1.13 -11.39
N LEU A 259 14.47 1.39 -12.15
CA LEU A 259 14.46 2.34 -13.27
C LEU A 259 13.54 3.54 -12.99
N PHE A 260 13.72 4.60 -13.80
CA PHE A 260 12.71 5.65 -13.88
C PHE A 260 11.46 5.12 -14.59
N PRO A 261 10.26 5.64 -14.25
CA PRO A 261 9.06 5.35 -15.00
C PRO A 261 9.22 5.72 -16.48
N ASP A 262 8.99 4.78 -17.39
CA ASP A 262 9.09 4.92 -18.85
C ASP A 262 7.81 4.48 -19.57
N ARG A 263 6.91 3.77 -18.88
CA ARG A 263 5.59 3.39 -19.38
C ARG A 263 4.52 4.22 -18.67
N ARG A 264 3.70 4.95 -19.43
CA ARG A 264 2.68 5.85 -18.91
C ARG A 264 1.37 5.13 -18.63
N PHE A 265 0.69 5.48 -17.54
CA PHE A 265 -0.72 5.23 -17.35
C PHE A 265 -1.53 6.27 -18.13
N ILE A 266 -2.42 5.81 -18.99
CA ILE A 266 -3.37 6.68 -19.68
C ILE A 266 -4.61 6.78 -18.80
N LEU A 267 -4.90 7.98 -18.29
CA LEU A 267 -6.06 8.22 -17.41
C LEU A 267 -7.27 8.74 -18.19
N GLU A 268 -7.07 9.29 -19.37
CA GLU A 268 -8.15 9.75 -20.25
C GLU A 268 -9.08 8.60 -20.62
N ARG A 269 -10.39 8.77 -20.38
CA ARG A 269 -11.42 7.77 -20.69
C ARG A 269 -12.51 8.32 -21.59
N GLU A 270 -13.07 9.45 -21.21
CA GLU A 270 -14.24 10.05 -21.80
C GLU A 270 -14.03 11.57 -21.95
N GLN A 271 -14.68 12.16 -22.95
CA GLN A 271 -14.57 13.59 -23.24
C GLN A 271 -14.92 14.45 -22.02
N GLU A 272 -15.93 14.02 -21.24
CA GLU A 272 -16.46 14.78 -20.10
C GLU A 272 -15.58 14.68 -18.84
N GLU A 273 -14.70 13.68 -18.77
CA GLU A 273 -13.82 13.46 -17.61
C GLU A 273 -12.58 14.37 -17.68
N VAL A 274 -12.82 15.66 -17.55
CA VAL A 274 -11.79 16.69 -17.70
C VAL A 274 -10.67 16.55 -16.67
N SER A 275 -10.95 16.04 -15.46
CA SER A 275 -9.95 15.88 -14.40
C SER A 275 -8.80 14.96 -14.83
N MET A 276 -9.13 13.82 -15.42
CA MET A 276 -8.14 12.85 -15.89
C MET A 276 -7.37 13.35 -17.11
N ARG A 277 -8.06 14.08 -17.99
CA ARG A 277 -7.44 14.74 -19.14
C ARG A 277 -6.42 15.79 -18.73
N VAL A 278 -6.74 16.61 -17.71
CA VAL A 278 -5.81 17.59 -17.14
C VAL A 278 -4.59 16.90 -16.52
N MET A 279 -4.80 15.81 -15.77
CA MET A 279 -3.71 15.06 -15.18
C MET A 279 -2.78 14.47 -16.25
N ASP A 280 -3.33 13.87 -17.28
CA ASP A 280 -2.55 13.30 -18.37
C ASP A 280 -1.66 14.33 -19.09
N ILE A 281 -2.11 15.57 -19.21
CA ILE A 281 -1.34 16.64 -19.86
C ILE A 281 -0.27 17.21 -18.92
N PHE A 282 -0.64 17.50 -17.66
CA PHE A 282 0.23 18.29 -16.77
C PHE A 282 0.98 17.46 -15.72
N THR A 283 0.47 16.31 -15.35
CA THR A 283 1.07 15.43 -14.34
C THR A 283 0.94 13.97 -14.76
N PRO A 284 1.57 13.58 -15.88
CA PRO A 284 1.52 12.19 -16.33
C PRO A 284 2.05 11.25 -15.25
N ILE A 285 1.37 10.13 -15.06
CA ILE A 285 1.75 9.08 -14.11
C ILE A 285 2.37 7.94 -14.89
N GLY A 286 3.59 7.55 -14.52
CA GLY A 286 4.25 6.39 -15.09
C GLY A 286 4.20 5.17 -14.17
N MET A 287 4.37 3.98 -14.75
CA MET A 287 4.52 2.73 -14.01
C MET A 287 5.81 2.78 -13.19
N GLY A 288 5.70 2.66 -11.86
CA GLY A 288 6.80 2.89 -10.92
C GLY A 288 6.86 4.31 -10.33
N GLN A 289 5.85 5.14 -10.56
CA GLN A 289 5.80 6.52 -10.06
C GLN A 289 5.66 6.58 -8.54
N ARG A 290 6.37 7.55 -7.91
CA ARG A 290 6.15 7.98 -6.53
C ARG A 290 5.47 9.33 -6.55
N GLY A 291 4.13 9.34 -6.54
CA GLY A 291 3.34 10.56 -6.65
C GLY A 291 2.79 11.04 -5.31
N VAL A 292 2.83 12.34 -5.09
CA VAL A 292 2.18 12.98 -3.94
C VAL A 292 1.06 13.89 -4.44
N ILE A 293 -0.15 13.67 -3.96
CA ILE A 293 -1.30 14.57 -4.15
C ILE A 293 -1.39 15.45 -2.92
N VAL A 294 -0.98 16.70 -3.06
CA VAL A 294 -1.01 17.72 -2.00
C VAL A 294 -2.43 18.24 -1.88
N ALA A 295 -3.10 17.91 -0.79
CA ALA A 295 -4.52 18.18 -0.62
C ALA A 295 -4.82 18.98 0.64
N PRO A 296 -5.14 20.29 0.52
CA PRO A 296 -5.82 21.01 1.58
C PRO A 296 -7.18 20.36 1.92
N PRO A 297 -7.70 20.52 3.14
CA PRO A 297 -9.00 19.98 3.50
C PRO A 297 -10.12 20.43 2.54
N ARG A 298 -11.02 19.50 2.19
CA ARG A 298 -12.22 19.73 1.35
C ARG A 298 -11.93 20.12 -0.10
N THR A 299 -10.80 19.73 -0.67
CA THR A 299 -10.45 19.99 -2.07
C THR A 299 -10.85 18.89 -3.05
N GLY A 300 -11.56 17.87 -2.60
CA GLY A 300 -12.05 16.78 -3.46
C GLY A 300 -11.01 15.67 -3.71
N LYS A 301 -10.07 15.45 -2.76
CA LYS A 301 -9.05 14.40 -2.85
C LYS A 301 -9.63 13.01 -3.14
N THR A 302 -10.67 12.61 -2.38
CA THR A 302 -11.31 11.29 -2.47
C THR A 302 -11.93 11.06 -3.86
N VAL A 303 -12.67 12.08 -4.37
CA VAL A 303 -13.24 12.01 -5.73
C VAL A 303 -12.17 11.89 -6.79
N LEU A 304 -11.03 12.59 -6.62
CA LEU A 304 -9.93 12.50 -7.57
C LEU A 304 -9.29 11.11 -7.56
N LEU A 305 -9.08 10.52 -6.37
CA LEU A 305 -8.57 9.14 -6.24
C LEU A 305 -9.52 8.11 -6.86
N GLN A 306 -10.85 8.24 -6.66
CA GLN A 306 -11.84 7.39 -7.31
C GLN A 306 -11.75 7.46 -8.84
N LYS A 307 -11.58 8.67 -9.38
CA LYS A 307 -11.42 8.87 -10.83
C LYS A 307 -10.14 8.24 -11.36
N ILE A 308 -9.01 8.39 -10.64
CA ILE A 308 -7.73 7.74 -10.97
C ILE A 308 -7.91 6.21 -10.93
N ALA A 309 -8.49 5.67 -9.85
CA ALA A 309 -8.74 4.25 -9.71
C ALA A 309 -9.56 3.68 -10.87
N ASN A 310 -10.68 4.34 -11.19
CA ASN A 310 -11.55 3.92 -12.29
C ASN A 310 -10.90 4.04 -13.67
N SER A 311 -10.01 5.02 -13.85
CA SER A 311 -9.27 5.17 -15.12
C SER A 311 -8.23 4.06 -15.28
N ILE A 312 -7.47 3.76 -14.23
CA ILE A 312 -6.49 2.67 -14.24
C ILE A 312 -7.19 1.32 -14.46
N SER A 313 -8.27 1.03 -13.73
CA SER A 313 -9.00 -0.23 -13.86
C SER A 313 -9.59 -0.43 -15.27
N LYS A 314 -10.06 0.66 -15.92
CA LYS A 314 -10.66 0.58 -17.26
C LYS A 314 -9.60 0.47 -18.37
N ASN A 315 -8.54 1.27 -18.27
CA ASN A 315 -7.54 1.38 -19.35
C ASN A 315 -6.39 0.39 -19.21
N HIS A 316 -6.15 -0.12 -18.00
CA HIS A 316 -5.04 -1.04 -17.66
C HIS A 316 -5.54 -2.22 -16.81
N PRO A 317 -6.36 -3.13 -17.38
CA PRO A 317 -7.00 -4.23 -16.63
C PRO A 317 -6.01 -5.27 -16.07
N ASP A 318 -4.79 -5.34 -16.60
CA ASP A 318 -3.75 -6.26 -16.14
C ASP A 318 -3.02 -5.77 -14.87
N VAL A 319 -3.23 -4.51 -14.50
CA VAL A 319 -2.60 -3.87 -13.33
C VAL A 319 -3.35 -4.27 -12.07
N TYR A 320 -2.62 -4.69 -11.05
CA TYR A 320 -3.21 -4.92 -9.74
C TYR A 320 -3.33 -3.61 -8.97
N LEU A 321 -4.56 -3.15 -8.84
CA LEU A 321 -4.88 -1.86 -8.22
C LEU A 321 -5.40 -2.04 -6.80
N VAL A 322 -4.70 -1.42 -5.85
CA VAL A 322 -5.07 -1.33 -4.42
C VAL A 322 -5.39 0.11 -4.07
N VAL A 323 -6.50 0.32 -3.39
CA VAL A 323 -6.79 1.58 -2.69
C VAL A 323 -6.66 1.32 -1.20
N MET A 324 -5.77 2.03 -0.53
CA MET A 324 -5.51 1.89 0.89
C MET A 324 -5.95 3.15 1.62
N LEU A 325 -6.94 3.01 2.51
CA LEU A 325 -7.53 4.08 3.30
C LEU A 325 -7.09 3.93 4.76
N ILE A 326 -6.29 4.87 5.26
CA ILE A 326 -5.73 4.85 6.61
C ILE A 326 -6.27 6.00 7.43
N ASP A 327 -6.89 5.67 8.57
CA ASP A 327 -7.51 6.64 9.51
C ASP A 327 -8.57 7.51 8.80
N GLU A 328 -9.26 6.94 7.79
CA GLU A 328 -10.39 7.58 7.11
C GLU A 328 -11.73 7.12 7.69
N ARG A 329 -12.82 7.78 7.28
CA ARG A 329 -14.15 7.51 7.82
C ARG A 329 -14.78 6.26 7.21
N PRO A 330 -15.55 5.47 7.97
CA PRO A 330 -16.24 4.28 7.43
C PRO A 330 -17.14 4.56 6.23
N GLU A 331 -17.82 5.73 6.20
CA GLU A 331 -18.65 6.14 5.06
C GLU A 331 -17.83 6.41 3.80
N GLU A 332 -16.59 6.94 3.92
CA GLU A 332 -15.69 7.16 2.78
C GLU A 332 -15.11 5.84 2.25
N VAL A 333 -14.91 4.86 3.14
CA VAL A 333 -14.52 3.48 2.76
C VAL A 333 -15.63 2.84 1.92
N THR A 334 -16.86 2.85 2.42
CA THR A 334 -18.01 2.28 1.70
C THR A 334 -18.25 2.98 0.36
N ASP A 335 -18.05 4.30 0.30
CA ASP A 335 -18.18 5.06 -0.94
C ASP A 335 -17.11 4.65 -1.96
N MET A 336 -15.86 4.46 -1.52
CA MET A 336 -14.76 3.98 -2.37
C MET A 336 -15.02 2.57 -2.90
N GLU A 337 -15.47 1.64 -2.05
CA GLU A 337 -15.81 0.26 -2.43
C GLU A 337 -16.93 0.20 -3.48
N ARG A 338 -17.94 1.07 -3.35
CA ARG A 338 -19.10 1.09 -4.26
C ARG A 338 -18.80 1.72 -5.60
N HIS A 339 -17.87 2.67 -5.64
CA HIS A 339 -17.61 3.48 -6.85
C HIS A 339 -16.30 3.12 -7.56
N THR A 340 -15.56 2.11 -7.07
CA THR A 340 -14.35 1.63 -7.72
C THR A 340 -14.35 0.11 -7.84
N SER A 341 -13.66 -0.42 -8.85
CA SER A 341 -13.38 -1.86 -9.00
C SER A 341 -12.00 -2.25 -8.45
N ALA A 342 -11.36 -1.35 -7.70
CA ALA A 342 -10.09 -1.61 -7.05
C ALA A 342 -10.23 -2.51 -5.82
N HIS A 343 -9.16 -3.16 -5.42
CA HIS A 343 -9.09 -3.82 -4.12
C HIS A 343 -8.94 -2.78 -3.02
N VAL A 344 -10.04 -2.46 -2.34
CA VAL A 344 -10.08 -1.48 -1.25
C VAL A 344 -9.70 -2.16 0.06
N LEU A 345 -8.70 -1.61 0.72
CA LEU A 345 -8.23 -2.03 2.05
C LEU A 345 -8.28 -0.83 2.97
N SER A 346 -8.81 -1.01 4.16
CA SER A 346 -9.02 0.11 5.06
C SER A 346 -8.63 -0.23 6.49
N SER A 347 -8.24 0.82 7.21
CA SER A 347 -8.22 0.85 8.66
C SER A 347 -8.78 2.21 9.07
N THR A 348 -9.98 2.20 9.64
CA THR A 348 -10.79 3.39 9.91
C THR A 348 -10.35 4.11 11.20
N PHE A 349 -10.79 5.35 11.40
CA PHE A 349 -10.32 6.20 12.50
C PHE A 349 -10.67 5.67 13.92
N ASP A 350 -11.61 4.75 14.01
CA ASP A 350 -12.02 4.06 15.25
C ASP A 350 -11.08 2.91 15.63
N GLU A 351 -10.16 2.53 14.75
CA GLU A 351 -9.14 1.52 15.02
C GLU A 351 -7.86 2.11 15.61
N PRO A 352 -7.11 1.34 16.42
CA PRO A 352 -5.87 1.80 17.01
C PRO A 352 -4.74 1.94 15.99
N PRO A 353 -3.72 2.81 16.23
CA PRO A 353 -2.62 3.06 15.31
C PRO A 353 -1.84 1.82 14.86
N GLU A 354 -1.75 0.79 15.73
CA GLU A 354 -1.10 -0.49 15.43
C GLU A 354 -1.72 -1.18 14.21
N ARG A 355 -3.06 -1.10 14.08
CA ARG A 355 -3.79 -1.68 12.95
C ARG A 355 -3.52 -0.95 11.64
N HIS A 356 -3.44 0.38 11.68
CA HIS A 356 -3.06 1.18 10.53
C HIS A 356 -1.70 0.75 9.97
N ILE A 357 -0.74 0.53 10.87
CA ILE A 357 0.61 0.08 10.52
C ILE A 357 0.59 -1.35 9.97
N GLN A 358 -0.12 -2.26 10.64
CA GLN A 358 -0.18 -3.66 10.23
C GLN A 358 -0.76 -3.82 8.82
N VAL A 359 -1.87 -3.14 8.51
CA VAL A 359 -2.45 -3.15 7.15
C VAL A 359 -1.44 -2.62 6.13
N ALA A 360 -0.78 -1.49 6.43
CA ALA A 360 0.19 -0.90 5.51
C ALA A 360 1.41 -1.81 5.27
N GLU A 361 1.95 -2.45 6.32
CA GLU A 361 3.08 -3.38 6.21
C GLU A 361 2.69 -4.63 5.40
N MET A 362 1.49 -5.17 5.60
CA MET A 362 1.00 -6.32 4.82
C MET A 362 0.81 -5.97 3.34
N VAL A 363 0.21 -4.81 3.04
CA VAL A 363 -0.03 -4.37 1.67
C VAL A 363 1.29 -4.16 0.91
N ILE A 364 2.27 -3.51 1.53
CA ILE A 364 3.54 -3.25 0.84
C ILE A 364 4.33 -4.55 0.60
N GLU A 365 4.33 -5.49 1.54
CA GLU A 365 4.99 -6.76 1.36
C GLU A 365 4.30 -7.61 0.28
N MET A 366 2.96 -7.64 0.27
CA MET A 366 2.19 -8.28 -0.81
C MET A 366 2.51 -7.66 -2.18
N ALA A 367 2.51 -6.33 -2.28
CA ALA A 367 2.83 -5.63 -3.51
C ALA A 367 4.25 -5.98 -4.02
N LYS A 368 5.24 -6.02 -3.14
CA LYS A 368 6.60 -6.44 -3.49
C LYS A 368 6.64 -7.89 -4.03
N ARG A 369 5.92 -8.83 -3.40
CA ARG A 369 5.85 -10.22 -3.91
C ARG A 369 5.20 -10.31 -5.29
N MET A 370 4.19 -9.48 -5.56
CA MET A 370 3.58 -9.40 -6.89
C MET A 370 4.55 -8.86 -7.94
N VAL A 371 5.29 -7.81 -7.62
CA VAL A 371 6.31 -7.22 -8.51
C VAL A 371 7.44 -8.21 -8.81
N GLU A 372 7.90 -9.01 -7.81
CA GLU A 372 8.86 -10.10 -8.03
C GLU A 372 8.35 -11.16 -9.01
N CYS A 373 7.03 -11.21 -9.24
CA CYS A 373 6.39 -12.06 -10.24
C CYS A 373 6.21 -11.36 -11.60
N GLY A 374 6.77 -10.16 -11.78
CA GLY A 374 6.65 -9.39 -13.02
C GLY A 374 5.32 -8.65 -13.19
N ARG A 375 4.51 -8.50 -12.10
CA ARG A 375 3.24 -7.77 -12.18
C ARG A 375 3.42 -6.28 -11.97
N ASP A 376 2.60 -5.49 -12.64
CA ASP A 376 2.46 -4.07 -12.38
C ASP A 376 1.43 -3.85 -11.27
N VAL A 377 1.84 -3.15 -10.19
CA VAL A 377 1.02 -2.90 -9.01
C VAL A 377 0.89 -1.40 -8.79
N VAL A 378 -0.33 -0.94 -8.50
CA VAL A 378 -0.61 0.45 -8.11
C VAL A 378 -1.24 0.47 -6.73
N ILE A 379 -0.70 1.31 -5.85
CA ILE A 379 -1.25 1.62 -4.53
C ILE A 379 -1.68 3.10 -4.53
N LEU A 380 -2.96 3.35 -4.36
CA LEU A 380 -3.51 4.66 -4.07
C LEU A 380 -3.70 4.77 -2.57
N LEU A 381 -2.93 5.63 -1.91
CA LEU A 381 -2.92 5.75 -0.44
C LEU A 381 -3.59 7.04 0.02
N ASP A 382 -4.62 6.95 0.80
CA ASP A 382 -5.26 8.06 1.49
C ASP A 382 -5.24 7.83 3.01
N SER A 383 -4.35 8.42 3.80
CA SER A 383 -3.29 9.36 3.44
C SER A 383 -1.93 8.96 4.06
N ILE A 384 -0.86 9.37 3.40
CA ILE A 384 0.50 9.18 3.93
C ILE A 384 0.74 9.97 5.21
N THR A 385 0.09 11.13 5.36
CA THR A 385 0.16 11.95 6.56
C THR A 385 -0.36 11.21 7.78
N ARG A 386 -1.51 10.53 7.65
CA ARG A 386 -2.12 9.77 8.74
C ARG A 386 -1.33 8.50 9.05
N LEU A 387 -0.81 7.82 8.02
CA LEU A 387 0.10 6.69 8.22
C LEU A 387 1.36 7.12 8.97
N ALA A 388 1.96 8.25 8.62
CA ALA A 388 3.13 8.79 9.32
C ALA A 388 2.82 9.18 10.79
N ARG A 389 1.62 9.70 11.06
CA ARG A 389 1.15 9.97 12.44
C ARG A 389 1.02 8.67 13.26
N ALA A 390 0.46 7.60 12.66
CA ALA A 390 0.36 6.31 13.33
C ALA A 390 1.75 5.77 13.71
N TYR A 391 2.72 5.82 12.80
CA TYR A 391 4.10 5.45 13.11
C TYR A 391 4.72 6.34 14.20
N ASN A 392 4.45 7.65 14.19
CA ASN A 392 4.97 8.56 15.22
C ASN A 392 4.40 8.26 16.62
N THR A 393 3.17 7.77 16.69
CA THR A 393 2.54 7.36 17.94
C THR A 393 3.12 6.06 18.48
N MET A 394 3.51 5.13 17.58
CA MET A 394 3.95 3.79 17.95
C MET A 394 5.46 3.64 18.13
N GLU A 395 6.25 4.53 17.50
CA GLU A 395 7.69 4.44 17.60
C GLU A 395 8.17 4.83 19.00
N PRO A 396 9.06 4.04 19.62
CA PRO A 396 9.66 4.40 20.91
C PRO A 396 10.38 5.75 20.82
N HIS A 397 10.17 6.62 21.77
CA HIS A 397 10.77 7.94 21.78
C HIS A 397 12.31 7.87 21.78
N SER A 398 12.92 8.38 20.70
CA SER A 398 14.37 8.43 20.55
C SER A 398 15.04 9.52 21.40
N GLY A 399 14.24 10.43 21.97
CA GLY A 399 14.71 11.65 22.64
C GLY A 399 15.11 12.76 21.68
N LYS A 400 15.08 12.53 20.35
CA LYS A 400 15.38 13.52 19.30
C LYS A 400 14.09 13.86 18.57
N ILE A 401 13.45 14.94 19.01
CA ILE A 401 12.19 15.40 18.43
C ILE A 401 12.49 16.48 17.40
N LEU A 402 12.00 16.30 16.17
CA LEU A 402 11.98 17.32 15.12
C LEU A 402 10.92 18.37 15.42
N SER A 403 10.91 19.47 14.65
CA SER A 403 9.84 20.46 14.75
C SER A 403 8.46 19.77 14.53
N GLY A 404 7.41 20.30 15.18
CA GLY A 404 6.07 19.73 15.08
C GLY A 404 5.82 18.45 15.90
N GLY A 405 6.76 18.02 16.76
CA GLY A 405 6.58 16.86 17.64
C GLY A 405 6.77 15.50 16.95
N VAL A 406 7.48 15.47 15.83
CA VAL A 406 7.82 14.25 15.11
C VAL A 406 9.11 13.66 15.66
N ASP A 407 9.10 12.39 16.08
CA ASP A 407 10.34 11.68 16.43
C ASP A 407 11.21 11.47 15.19
N SER A 408 12.53 11.62 15.34
CA SER A 408 13.47 11.49 14.22
C SER A 408 13.43 10.16 13.51
N ASN A 409 13.03 9.09 14.21
CA ASN A 409 12.96 7.72 13.67
C ASN A 409 11.58 7.38 13.09
N ALA A 410 10.53 8.10 13.50
CA ALA A 410 9.14 7.80 13.14
C ALA A 410 8.88 7.80 11.63
N LEU A 411 9.56 8.66 10.87
CA LEU A 411 9.36 8.78 9.43
C LEU A 411 10.16 7.78 8.61
N HIS A 412 11.06 7.00 9.21
CA HIS A 412 11.91 6.07 8.47
C HIS A 412 11.10 4.96 7.76
N LYS A 413 10.19 4.31 8.50
CA LYS A 413 9.34 3.25 7.94
C LYS A 413 8.36 3.77 6.87
N PRO A 414 7.59 4.87 7.10
CA PRO A 414 6.76 5.47 6.06
C PRO A 414 7.54 5.91 4.81
N LYS A 415 8.75 6.44 4.97
CA LYS A 415 9.61 6.77 3.83
C LYS A 415 10.06 5.52 3.05
N ARG A 416 10.36 4.43 3.74
CA ARG A 416 10.67 3.14 3.08
C ARG A 416 9.46 2.59 2.34
N PHE A 417 8.26 2.71 2.93
CA PHE A 417 7.01 2.35 2.26
C PHE A 417 6.86 3.12 0.94
N PHE A 418 6.86 4.45 0.99
CA PHE A 418 6.72 5.30 -0.18
C PHE A 418 7.88 5.17 -1.16
N GLY A 419 9.10 5.04 -0.65
CA GLY A 419 10.32 4.85 -1.43
C GLY A 419 10.43 3.48 -2.12
N ALA A 420 9.57 2.52 -1.80
CA ALA A 420 9.51 1.24 -2.49
C ALA A 420 9.00 1.38 -3.93
N ALA A 421 8.22 2.43 -4.25
CA ALA A 421 7.73 2.67 -5.60
C ALA A 421 8.88 2.86 -6.59
N ARG A 422 8.90 2.01 -7.62
CA ARG A 422 9.92 1.99 -8.69
C ARG A 422 9.45 1.17 -9.89
N ASN A 423 9.94 1.51 -11.06
CA ASN A 423 9.92 0.64 -12.22
C ASN A 423 11.11 -0.33 -12.15
N ILE A 424 11.01 -1.51 -12.69
CA ILE A 424 11.98 -2.62 -12.53
C ILE A 424 12.44 -3.09 -13.92
N GLU A 425 13.75 -3.24 -14.09
CA GLU A 425 14.35 -3.69 -15.35
C GLU A 425 13.98 -5.13 -15.68
N GLU A 426 13.94 -5.99 -14.67
CA GLU A 426 13.59 -7.41 -14.79
C GLU A 426 12.09 -7.64 -15.06
N GLY A 427 11.28 -6.60 -15.04
CA GLY A 427 9.85 -6.60 -15.29
C GLY A 427 9.01 -6.34 -14.03
N GLY A 428 7.81 -5.84 -14.27
CA GLY A 428 6.90 -5.38 -13.22
C GLY A 428 7.22 -3.97 -12.73
N SER A 429 6.28 -3.38 -12.01
CA SER A 429 6.46 -2.06 -11.40
C SER A 429 5.64 -1.92 -10.13
N LEU A 430 6.09 -1.09 -9.21
CA LEU A 430 5.33 -0.64 -8.05
C LEU A 430 5.13 0.88 -8.13
N THR A 431 3.89 1.28 -8.32
CA THR A 431 3.48 2.69 -8.35
C THR A 431 2.76 3.03 -7.06
N ILE A 432 3.14 4.12 -6.40
CA ILE A 432 2.45 4.60 -5.19
C ILE A 432 2.07 6.06 -5.40
N ILE A 433 0.77 6.34 -5.36
CA ILE A 433 0.20 7.69 -5.38
C ILE A 433 -0.45 7.93 -4.03
N ALA A 434 0.14 8.80 -3.24
CA ALA A 434 -0.29 9.05 -1.88
C ALA A 434 -0.82 10.48 -1.71
N THR A 435 -1.91 10.66 -0.95
CA THR A 435 -2.37 11.98 -0.55
C THR A 435 -1.57 12.47 0.66
N ALA A 436 -1.14 13.72 0.62
CA ALA A 436 -0.54 14.42 1.74
C ALA A 436 -1.46 15.57 2.17
N LEU A 437 -1.80 15.62 3.44
CA LEU A 437 -2.65 16.66 4.00
C LEU A 437 -1.81 17.88 4.33
N VAL A 438 -2.23 19.04 3.84
CA VAL A 438 -1.61 20.34 4.12
C VAL A 438 -2.65 21.34 4.61
N ASP A 439 -2.24 22.49 5.14
CA ASP A 439 -3.12 23.55 5.65
C ASP A 439 -4.12 23.04 6.71
N THR A 440 -3.72 22.05 7.50
CA THR A 440 -4.52 21.49 8.60
C THR A 440 -4.39 22.29 9.89
N GLY A 441 -3.46 23.26 9.95
CA GLY A 441 -3.07 23.97 11.15
C GLY A 441 -2.12 23.17 12.06
N SER A 442 -1.69 21.98 11.65
CA SER A 442 -0.76 21.13 12.39
C SER A 442 0.66 21.27 11.85
N ARG A 443 1.59 21.71 12.70
CA ARG A 443 3.03 21.76 12.35
C ARG A 443 3.61 20.36 12.08
N MET A 444 3.03 19.33 12.66
CA MET A 444 3.42 17.95 12.38
C MET A 444 3.18 17.60 10.91
N ASP A 445 2.03 17.97 10.36
CA ASP A 445 1.68 17.68 8.97
C ASP A 445 2.57 18.42 7.98
N GLU A 446 2.96 19.67 8.32
CA GLU A 446 3.91 20.44 7.52
C GLU A 446 5.28 19.73 7.44
N VAL A 447 5.80 19.24 8.57
CA VAL A 447 7.06 18.48 8.61
C VAL A 447 6.93 17.17 7.82
N ILE A 448 5.86 16.42 8.03
CA ILE A 448 5.59 15.18 7.29
C ILE A 448 5.55 15.48 5.79
N PHE A 449 4.81 16.48 5.35
CA PHE A 449 4.71 16.86 3.94
C PHE A 449 6.07 17.16 3.32
N GLU A 450 6.89 18.04 3.94
CA GLU A 450 8.21 18.40 3.42
C GLU A 450 9.14 17.18 3.29
N GLU A 451 9.07 16.24 4.22
CA GLU A 451 9.86 15.02 4.21
C GLU A 451 9.47 14.05 3.07
N PHE A 452 8.19 14.01 2.70
CA PHE A 452 7.70 13.19 1.58
C PHE A 452 7.82 13.89 0.23
N LYS A 453 7.69 15.22 0.18
CA LYS A 453 7.91 16.02 -1.04
C LYS A 453 9.31 15.78 -1.62
N GLY A 454 10.33 15.70 -0.76
CA GLY A 454 11.70 15.38 -1.17
C GLY A 454 11.86 13.95 -1.73
N THR A 455 11.01 13.02 -1.33
CA THR A 455 11.08 11.60 -1.74
C THR A 455 10.31 11.32 -3.06
N GLY A 456 9.27 12.11 -3.33
CA GLY A 456 8.43 11.96 -4.51
C GLY A 456 9.11 12.37 -5.82
N ASN A 457 8.63 11.83 -6.95
CA ASN A 457 9.03 12.23 -8.31
C ASN A 457 7.84 12.72 -9.15
N MET A 458 6.67 12.91 -8.54
CA MET A 458 5.48 13.55 -9.11
C MET A 458 4.75 14.28 -7.98
N GLU A 459 4.31 15.49 -8.24
CA GLU A 459 3.52 16.32 -7.31
C GLU A 459 2.28 16.84 -8.03
N LEU A 460 1.11 16.59 -7.47
CA LEU A 460 -0.17 17.16 -7.88
C LEU A 460 -0.72 18.02 -6.75
N SER A 461 -0.73 19.31 -6.91
CA SER A 461 -1.20 20.26 -5.89
C SER A 461 -2.66 20.63 -6.13
N LEU A 462 -3.51 20.37 -5.14
CA LEU A 462 -4.90 20.87 -5.12
C LEU A 462 -4.93 22.25 -4.46
N ASP A 463 -5.81 23.12 -4.96
CA ASP A 463 -5.92 24.50 -4.50
C ASP A 463 -7.34 24.79 -3.99
N ARG A 464 -7.41 25.26 -2.72
CA ARG A 464 -8.67 25.60 -2.09
C ARG A 464 -9.38 26.79 -2.76
N HIS A 465 -8.62 27.75 -3.31
CA HIS A 465 -9.20 28.91 -4.00
C HIS A 465 -10.02 28.51 -5.22
N LEU A 466 -9.62 27.44 -5.94
CA LEU A 466 -10.40 26.87 -7.05
C LEU A 466 -11.74 26.32 -6.55
N VAL A 467 -11.72 25.59 -5.41
CA VAL A 467 -12.95 25.05 -4.81
C VAL A 467 -13.90 26.14 -4.36
N ASP A 468 -13.39 27.19 -3.72
CA ASP A 468 -14.18 28.34 -3.26
C ASP A 468 -14.87 29.04 -4.44
N LYS A 469 -14.25 29.03 -5.61
CA LYS A 469 -14.82 29.54 -6.89
C LYS A 469 -15.61 28.49 -7.67
N ARG A 470 -15.75 27.25 -7.14
CA ARG A 470 -16.46 26.13 -7.81
C ARG A 470 -15.85 25.73 -9.16
N VAL A 471 -14.55 25.92 -9.33
CA VAL A 471 -13.79 25.50 -10.52
C VAL A 471 -13.19 24.13 -10.26
N PHE A 472 -13.55 23.14 -11.09
CA PHE A 472 -13.10 21.75 -10.97
C PHE A 472 -12.55 21.24 -12.31
N PRO A 473 -11.46 20.41 -12.28
CA PRO A 473 -10.72 19.94 -11.10
C PRO A 473 -9.99 21.07 -10.39
N ALA A 474 -9.86 20.95 -9.05
CA ALA A 474 -9.19 21.96 -8.23
C ALA A 474 -7.66 21.79 -8.27
N ILE A 475 -7.08 21.56 -9.44
CA ILE A 475 -5.65 21.32 -9.65
C ILE A 475 -4.93 22.64 -9.91
N ASN A 476 -3.89 22.92 -9.15
CA ASN A 476 -2.99 24.02 -9.41
C ASN A 476 -1.91 23.57 -10.41
N ILE A 477 -2.04 24.00 -11.67
CA ILE A 477 -1.16 23.57 -12.78
C ILE A 477 0.27 24.05 -12.57
N GLU A 478 0.47 25.25 -12.01
CA GLU A 478 1.79 25.84 -11.79
C GLU A 478 2.61 25.03 -10.77
N LYS A 479 1.95 24.61 -9.68
CA LYS A 479 2.59 23.84 -8.61
C LYS A 479 2.68 22.34 -8.88
N SER A 480 2.06 21.86 -9.97
CA SER A 480 1.96 20.43 -10.28
C SER A 480 2.90 20.04 -11.42
N GLY A 481 3.50 18.84 -11.32
CA GLY A 481 4.38 18.34 -12.37
C GLY A 481 4.96 16.96 -12.06
N THR A 482 5.49 16.32 -13.09
CA THR A 482 6.16 15.01 -13.02
C THR A 482 7.64 15.18 -13.40
N ARG A 483 8.55 14.64 -12.58
CA ARG A 483 9.98 14.61 -12.93
C ARG A 483 10.21 13.59 -14.02
N LYS A 484 11.08 13.91 -14.99
CA LYS A 484 11.39 13.06 -16.14
C LYS A 484 10.15 12.75 -16.99
N GLU A 485 9.25 13.73 -17.15
CA GLU A 485 8.07 13.62 -18.02
C GLU A 485 8.42 13.32 -19.48
N GLU A 486 9.65 13.67 -19.89
CA GLU A 486 10.20 13.35 -21.22
C GLU A 486 10.31 11.85 -21.51
N LEU A 487 10.33 10.98 -20.48
CA LEU A 487 10.30 9.52 -20.64
C LEU A 487 8.88 8.96 -20.82
N LEU A 488 7.86 9.75 -20.46
CA LEU A 488 6.45 9.33 -20.45
C LEU A 488 5.65 9.90 -21.62
N LEU A 489 6.09 11.02 -22.21
CA LEU A 489 5.39 11.74 -23.24
C LEU A 489 6.10 11.61 -24.58
N HIS A 490 5.31 11.52 -25.67
CA HIS A 490 5.88 11.61 -27.02
C HIS A 490 6.50 13.01 -27.22
N PRO A 491 7.60 13.16 -27.96
CA PRO A 491 8.28 14.45 -28.15
C PRO A 491 7.36 15.60 -28.59
N ASP A 492 6.41 15.34 -29.49
CA ASP A 492 5.45 16.36 -29.94
C ASP A 492 4.47 16.76 -28.84
N GLU A 493 3.99 15.80 -28.06
CA GLU A 493 3.13 16.04 -26.90
C GLU A 493 3.87 16.85 -25.84
N LEU A 494 5.11 16.49 -25.54
CA LEU A 494 5.98 17.18 -24.60
C LEU A 494 6.20 18.65 -24.99
N ASN A 495 6.58 18.89 -26.25
CA ASN A 495 6.80 20.24 -26.76
C ASN A 495 5.55 21.13 -26.64
N LYS A 496 4.39 20.60 -27.02
CA LYS A 496 3.11 21.32 -26.89
C LYS A 496 2.71 21.56 -25.45
N THR A 497 2.95 20.61 -24.57
CA THR A 497 2.72 20.77 -23.12
C THR A 497 3.62 21.86 -22.53
N TRP A 498 4.87 21.95 -22.94
CA TRP A 498 5.78 23.02 -22.51
C TRP A 498 5.36 24.40 -23.03
N ILE A 499 4.94 24.49 -24.29
CA ILE A 499 4.38 25.73 -24.85
C ILE A 499 3.14 26.15 -24.04
N LEU A 500 2.25 25.21 -23.74
CA LEU A 500 1.06 25.45 -22.94
C LEU A 500 1.40 25.94 -21.52
N ARG A 501 2.31 25.26 -20.82
CA ARG A 501 2.79 25.68 -19.50
C ARG A 501 3.40 27.07 -19.54
N LYS A 502 4.20 27.38 -20.57
CA LYS A 502 4.80 28.70 -20.75
C LYS A 502 3.74 29.78 -20.99
N ALA A 503 2.70 29.50 -21.76
CA ALA A 503 1.61 30.42 -22.01
C ALA A 503 0.71 30.66 -20.78
N LEU A 504 0.63 29.69 -19.88
CA LEU A 504 -0.16 29.77 -18.64
C LEU A 504 0.63 30.36 -17.46
N ASN A 505 1.94 30.51 -17.60
CA ASN A 505 2.80 31.02 -16.52
C ASN A 505 2.46 32.47 -16.19
N GLY A 506 2.26 32.78 -14.90
CA GLY A 506 1.89 34.09 -14.41
C GLY A 506 0.40 34.44 -14.48
N VAL A 507 -0.43 33.53 -15.03
CA VAL A 507 -1.89 33.68 -15.00
C VAL A 507 -2.44 33.14 -13.66
N PRO A 508 -3.39 33.81 -12.99
CA PRO A 508 -3.96 33.34 -11.75
C PRO A 508 -4.52 31.90 -11.88
N PRO A 509 -4.35 31.02 -10.85
CA PRO A 509 -4.74 29.62 -10.96
C PRO A 509 -6.20 29.38 -11.34
N VAL A 510 -7.12 30.27 -10.93
CA VAL A 510 -8.54 30.17 -11.26
C VAL A 510 -8.76 30.39 -12.76
N GLU A 511 -8.23 31.48 -13.30
CA GLU A 511 -8.35 31.82 -14.72
C GLU A 511 -7.66 30.76 -15.60
N THR A 512 -6.50 30.29 -15.16
CA THR A 512 -5.76 29.20 -15.81
C THR A 512 -6.63 27.95 -15.94
N MET A 513 -7.24 27.49 -14.85
CA MET A 513 -8.04 26.27 -14.87
C MET A 513 -9.35 26.47 -15.66
N GLU A 514 -10.03 27.59 -15.53
CA GLU A 514 -11.22 27.90 -16.33
C GLU A 514 -10.92 27.90 -17.83
N LEU A 515 -9.80 28.51 -18.24
CA LEU A 515 -9.35 28.51 -19.62
C LEU A 515 -9.08 27.09 -20.12
N VAL A 516 -8.30 26.31 -19.39
CA VAL A 516 -7.95 24.92 -19.76
C VAL A 516 -9.22 24.07 -19.87
N VAL A 517 -10.08 24.09 -18.86
CA VAL A 517 -11.36 23.35 -18.84
C VAL A 517 -12.25 23.74 -20.02
N SER A 518 -12.38 25.05 -20.30
CA SER A 518 -13.22 25.54 -21.41
C SER A 518 -12.71 25.07 -22.78
N LYS A 519 -11.41 24.94 -22.93
CA LYS A 519 -10.79 24.45 -24.17
C LYS A 519 -10.88 22.92 -24.29
N LEU A 520 -10.59 22.18 -23.21
CA LEU A 520 -10.71 20.72 -23.18
C LEU A 520 -12.13 20.23 -23.47
N LYS A 521 -13.16 20.89 -22.94
CA LYS A 521 -14.57 20.56 -23.22
C LYS A 521 -14.95 20.65 -24.71
N LYS A 522 -14.22 21.44 -25.50
CA LYS A 522 -14.45 21.59 -26.96
C LYS A 522 -13.78 20.51 -27.80
N THR A 523 -12.97 19.66 -27.21
CA THR A 523 -12.22 18.61 -27.90
C THR A 523 -12.56 17.24 -27.32
N LYS A 524 -12.52 16.20 -28.15
CA LYS A 524 -12.88 14.83 -27.76
C LYS A 524 -11.76 14.13 -27.00
N SER A 525 -10.50 14.49 -27.30
CA SER A 525 -9.32 13.86 -26.71
C SER A 525 -8.19 14.86 -26.45
N ASN A 526 -7.20 14.46 -25.64
CA ASN A 526 -6.01 15.26 -25.38
C ASN A 526 -5.15 15.43 -26.65
N ALA A 527 -5.10 14.41 -27.49
CA ALA A 527 -4.41 14.49 -28.78
C ALA A 527 -5.05 15.58 -29.67
N GLU A 528 -6.38 15.59 -29.80
CA GLU A 528 -7.11 16.63 -30.54
C GLU A 528 -6.87 18.01 -29.94
N PHE A 529 -6.93 18.14 -28.61
CA PHE A 529 -6.66 19.41 -27.92
C PHE A 529 -5.26 19.95 -28.25
N LEU A 530 -4.24 19.12 -28.11
CA LEU A 530 -2.85 19.52 -28.42
C LEU A 530 -2.65 19.83 -29.92
N MET A 531 -3.36 19.16 -30.84
CA MET A 531 -3.33 19.46 -32.26
C MET A 531 -3.98 20.81 -32.61
N THR A 532 -4.99 21.25 -31.87
CA THR A 532 -5.66 22.54 -32.10
C THR A 532 -4.82 23.74 -31.62
N MET A 533 -3.77 23.50 -30.86
CA MET A 533 -2.85 24.56 -30.45
C MET A 533 -2.01 24.97 -31.67
N LYS A 534 -2.15 26.23 -32.09
CA LYS A 534 -1.26 26.83 -33.09
C LYS A 534 0.10 27.06 -32.45
N GLU A 535 1.17 26.85 -33.27
CA GLU A 535 2.54 27.13 -32.89
C GLU A 535 2.75 28.57 -32.45
#